data_82042dcbf13686cfbe6d7e906ca5efde
#
_entry.id   82042dcbf13686cfbe6d7e906ca5efde
#
_cell.length_a   1.000
_cell.length_b   1.000
_cell.length_c   1.000
_cell.angle_alpha   90.00
_cell.angle_beta   90.00
_cell.angle_gamma   90.00
#
_symmetry.space_group_name_H-M   'P 1'
#
loop_
_entity.id
_entity.type
_entity.pdbx_description
1 polymer ?
#
loop_
_entity_poly.entity_id
_entity_poly.type
_entity_poly.pdbx_seq_one_letter_code
_entity_poly.pdbx_strand_id
1 'polypeptide(L)'
;EEVVIETADGERISAIFYKNDIPDVILYFHGNAGDLSGWQYVSEDFTALGINFFIIDYRGYGKSTGKISERGFYRDGEAAYRYLLENGFEPGNILVYGRSIGSGVAVEIAAHHPCKGLILESPFASLASLANEKLPFFFPSLYLRYRFDNLQKIAHVKCPVIFLHGSA
;
A
#
# COMPACT_ATOMS: atom_id res chain seq x y z
N GLU A 1 6.68 -11.27 12.92
CA GLU A 1 6.97 -10.27 13.96
C GLU A 1 6.02 -9.09 13.85
N GLU A 2 5.33 -8.72 14.96
CA GLU A 2 4.58 -7.46 15.01
C GLU A 2 5.55 -6.28 15.19
N VAL A 3 5.30 -5.20 14.44
CA VAL A 3 6.14 -4.00 14.43
C VAL A 3 5.24 -2.77 14.58
N VAL A 4 5.74 -1.74 15.24
CA VAL A 4 5.11 -0.42 15.26
C VAL A 4 6.09 0.58 14.66
N ILE A 5 5.67 1.26 13.59
CA ILE A 5 6.46 2.31 12.93
C ILE A 5 5.87 3.69 13.23
N GLU A 6 6.70 4.70 13.33
CA GLU A 6 6.28 6.07 13.59
C GLU A 6 6.31 6.90 12.29
N THR A 7 5.23 7.60 12.02
CA THR A 7 5.14 8.49 10.87
C THR A 7 5.75 9.87 11.17
N ALA A 8 6.09 10.64 10.14
CA ALA A 8 6.63 11.99 10.29
C ALA A 8 5.71 12.97 11.01
N ASP A 9 4.43 12.67 11.12
CA ASP A 9 3.43 13.46 11.86
C ASP A 9 3.02 12.84 13.20
N GLY A 10 3.81 11.86 13.70
CA GLY A 10 3.71 11.33 15.05
C GLY A 10 2.63 10.26 15.25
N GLU A 11 2.05 9.71 14.18
CA GLU A 11 1.15 8.59 14.29
C GLU A 11 1.92 7.26 14.37
N ARG A 12 1.34 6.30 15.09
CA ARG A 12 1.92 4.95 15.24
C ARG A 12 1.14 3.99 14.36
N ILE A 13 1.86 3.38 13.44
CA ILE A 13 1.34 2.46 12.42
C ILE A 13 1.72 1.04 12.79
N SER A 14 0.72 0.19 12.95
CA SER A 14 0.90 -1.23 13.20
C SER A 14 1.30 -1.94 11.91
N ALA A 15 2.25 -2.86 12.00
CA ALA A 15 2.74 -3.62 10.87
C ALA A 15 3.03 -5.07 11.28
N ILE A 16 3.07 -5.97 10.30
CA ILE A 16 3.58 -7.33 10.45
C ILE A 16 4.71 -7.54 9.46
N PHE A 17 5.84 -8.05 9.96
CA PHE A 17 6.98 -8.37 9.15
C PHE A 17 7.28 -9.88 9.20
N TYR A 18 7.20 -10.53 8.05
CA TYR A 18 7.64 -11.91 7.84
C TYR A 18 9.01 -11.88 7.19
N LYS A 19 10.05 -12.22 7.96
CA LYS A 19 11.45 -12.20 7.53
C LYS A 19 11.89 -13.56 7.02
N ASN A 20 12.60 -13.56 5.91
CA ASN A 20 13.31 -14.68 5.32
C ASN A 20 14.76 -14.27 5.01
N ASP A 21 15.62 -15.21 4.70
CA ASP A 21 17.05 -14.97 4.45
C ASP A 21 17.33 -14.69 2.95
N ILE A 22 16.61 -13.71 2.40
CA ILE A 22 16.82 -13.22 1.03
C ILE A 22 16.77 -11.69 1.00
N PRO A 23 17.37 -11.04 -0.03
CA PRO A 23 17.38 -9.58 -0.11
C PRO A 23 16.04 -8.96 -0.49
N ASP A 24 15.18 -9.68 -1.18
CA ASP A 24 13.92 -9.13 -1.71
C ASP A 24 12.82 -9.07 -0.66
N VAL A 25 12.04 -7.98 -0.69
CA VAL A 25 10.88 -7.77 0.20
C VAL A 25 9.69 -7.22 -0.57
N ILE A 26 8.50 -7.72 -0.23
CA ILE A 26 7.24 -7.13 -0.67
C ILE A 26 6.76 -6.15 0.39
N LEU A 27 6.62 -4.89 0.01
CA LEU A 27 5.93 -3.85 0.76
C LEU A 27 4.47 -3.86 0.31
N TYR A 28 3.59 -4.42 1.15
CA TYR A 28 2.20 -4.67 0.80
C TYR A 28 1.25 -3.65 1.40
N PHE A 29 0.45 -3.03 0.55
CA PHE A 29 -0.62 -2.10 0.88
C PHE A 29 -1.98 -2.74 0.61
N HIS A 30 -2.69 -3.08 1.69
CA HIS A 30 -3.94 -3.84 1.63
C HIS A 30 -5.14 -3.01 1.11
N GLY A 31 -6.22 -3.71 0.79
CA GLY A 31 -7.48 -3.12 0.33
C GLY A 31 -8.30 -2.49 1.45
N ASN A 32 -9.47 -1.95 1.09
CA ASN A 32 -10.41 -1.41 2.07
C ASN A 32 -11.01 -2.52 2.93
N ALA A 33 -11.40 -2.16 4.16
CA ALA A 33 -12.00 -3.00 5.19
C ALA A 33 -11.04 -4.01 5.88
N GLY A 34 -11.34 -4.31 7.12
CA GLY A 34 -10.53 -5.19 7.97
C GLY A 34 -9.28 -4.50 8.52
N ASP A 35 -8.44 -5.30 9.10
CA ASP A 35 -7.14 -4.95 9.65
C ASP A 35 -6.14 -6.07 9.39
N LEU A 36 -4.93 -5.96 9.93
CA LEU A 36 -3.87 -6.96 9.75
C LEU A 36 -4.30 -8.37 10.17
N SER A 37 -5.24 -8.53 11.12
CA SER A 37 -5.73 -9.85 11.51
C SER A 37 -6.48 -10.56 10.38
N GLY A 38 -7.19 -9.79 9.55
CA GLY A 38 -7.89 -10.27 8.37
C GLY A 38 -7.00 -10.37 7.13
N TRP A 39 -5.95 -9.55 7.03
CA TRP A 39 -5.09 -9.49 5.84
C TRP A 39 -3.83 -10.35 5.92
N GLN A 40 -3.44 -10.79 7.11
CA GLN A 40 -2.20 -11.58 7.29
C GLN A 40 -2.16 -12.87 6.47
N TYR A 41 -3.31 -13.47 6.11
CA TYR A 41 -3.36 -14.68 5.28
C TYR A 41 -2.70 -14.49 3.91
N VAL A 42 -2.72 -13.26 3.38
CA VAL A 42 -2.07 -12.94 2.09
C VAL A 42 -0.55 -13.18 2.17
N SER A 43 0.03 -13.08 3.38
CA SER A 43 1.46 -13.35 3.56
C SER A 43 1.85 -14.79 3.20
N GLU A 44 0.92 -15.75 3.35
CA GLU A 44 1.18 -17.18 3.09
C GLU A 44 1.56 -17.41 1.62
N ASP A 45 0.91 -16.70 0.69
CA ASP A 45 1.19 -16.80 -0.74
C ASP A 45 2.62 -16.38 -1.10
N PHE A 46 3.18 -15.42 -0.38
CA PHE A 46 4.51 -14.86 -0.64
C PHE A 46 5.61 -15.50 0.22
N THR A 47 5.32 -15.76 1.48
CA THR A 47 6.31 -16.38 2.39
C THR A 47 6.58 -17.83 2.03
N ALA A 48 5.61 -18.55 1.43
CA ALA A 48 5.82 -19.86 0.85
C ALA A 48 6.85 -19.87 -0.29
N LEU A 49 7.05 -18.73 -0.95
CA LEU A 49 8.09 -18.53 -1.97
C LEU A 49 9.44 -18.07 -1.36
N GLY A 50 9.54 -17.97 -0.03
CA GLY A 50 10.73 -17.52 0.67
C GLY A 50 10.98 -16.02 0.61
N ILE A 51 10.01 -15.20 0.16
CA ILE A 51 10.14 -13.74 0.03
C ILE A 51 9.81 -13.07 1.37
N ASN A 52 10.57 -12.02 1.75
CA ASN A 52 10.19 -11.18 2.88
C ASN A 52 8.88 -10.46 2.55
N PHE A 53 8.02 -10.33 3.57
CA PHE A 53 6.72 -9.69 3.38
C PHE A 53 6.44 -8.72 4.52
N PHE A 54 6.19 -7.46 4.18
CA PHE A 54 5.91 -6.38 5.11
C PHE A 54 4.56 -5.74 4.78
N ILE A 55 3.62 -5.81 5.70
CA ILE A 55 2.26 -5.27 5.57
C ILE A 55 1.94 -4.33 6.73
N ILE A 56 1.27 -3.23 6.46
CA ILE A 56 0.87 -2.23 7.45
C ILE A 56 -0.65 -2.10 7.56
N ASP A 57 -1.15 -1.75 8.74
CA ASP A 57 -2.46 -1.11 8.91
C ASP A 57 -2.31 0.39 8.72
N TYR A 58 -3.09 0.99 7.84
CA TYR A 58 -3.09 2.45 7.73
C TYR A 58 -3.62 3.10 9.00
N ARG A 59 -3.33 4.39 9.19
CA ARG A 59 -3.94 5.19 10.25
C ARG A 59 -5.46 5.04 10.30
N GLY A 60 -6.00 4.83 11.50
CA GLY A 60 -7.43 4.60 11.71
C GLY A 60 -7.91 3.17 11.40
N TYR A 61 -7.01 2.24 11.06
CA TYR A 61 -7.27 0.81 10.94
C TYR A 61 -6.58 0.04 12.07
N GLY A 62 -7.19 -1.06 12.51
CA GLY A 62 -6.63 -1.99 13.48
C GLY A 62 -6.07 -1.32 14.73
N LYS A 63 -4.78 -1.57 15.00
CA LYS A 63 -4.06 -1.00 16.15
C LYS A 63 -3.37 0.35 15.81
N SER A 64 -3.46 0.85 14.57
CA SER A 64 -2.85 2.10 14.15
C SER A 64 -3.58 3.31 14.67
N THR A 65 -2.83 4.34 15.09
CA THR A 65 -3.42 5.60 15.56
C THR A 65 -3.83 6.52 14.41
N GLY A 66 -4.42 7.66 14.72
CA GLY A 66 -4.72 8.72 13.76
C GLY A 66 -6.09 8.60 13.09
N LYS A 67 -6.31 9.48 12.12
CA LYS A 67 -7.57 9.57 11.37
C LYS A 67 -7.32 9.34 9.88
N ILE A 68 -8.23 8.59 9.27
CA ILE A 68 -8.20 8.29 7.83
C ILE A 68 -8.17 9.59 7.01
N SER A 69 -7.16 9.69 6.14
CA SER A 69 -7.07 10.71 5.12
C SER A 69 -6.12 10.26 4.00
N GLU A 70 -6.33 10.73 2.77
CA GLU A 70 -5.48 10.40 1.64
C GLU A 70 -4.01 10.76 1.92
N ARG A 71 -3.76 11.99 2.34
CA ARG A 71 -2.41 12.44 2.71
C ARG A 71 -1.82 11.63 3.88
N GLY A 72 -2.69 11.20 4.80
CA GLY A 72 -2.29 10.32 5.89
C GLY A 72 -1.81 8.97 5.39
N PHE A 73 -2.56 8.33 4.50
CA PHE A 73 -2.17 7.06 3.90
C PHE A 73 -0.83 7.13 3.16
N TYR A 74 -0.54 8.26 2.49
CA TYR A 74 0.76 8.47 1.85
C TYR A 74 1.89 8.56 2.87
N ARG A 75 1.67 9.24 4.01
CA ARG A 75 2.65 9.30 5.11
C ARG A 75 2.88 7.94 5.77
N ASP A 76 1.82 7.13 5.87
CA ASP A 76 1.93 5.77 6.41
C ASP A 76 2.76 4.90 5.47
N GLY A 77 2.51 4.98 4.15
CA GLY A 77 3.31 4.30 3.15
C GLY A 77 4.76 4.76 3.12
N GLU A 78 5.00 6.07 3.26
CA GLU A 78 6.35 6.64 3.36
C GLU A 78 7.11 6.12 4.58
N ALA A 79 6.44 6.06 5.73
CA ALA A 79 7.04 5.52 6.96
C ALA A 79 7.38 4.03 6.80
N ALA A 80 6.51 3.25 6.14
CA ALA A 80 6.72 1.85 5.86
C ALA A 80 7.90 1.61 4.90
N TYR A 81 8.00 2.38 3.83
CA TYR A 81 9.12 2.31 2.89
C TYR A 81 10.45 2.67 3.58
N ARG A 82 10.47 3.78 4.34
CA ARG A 82 11.65 4.19 5.10
C ARG A 82 12.06 3.17 6.14
N TYR A 83 11.11 2.55 6.85
CA TYR A 83 11.40 1.48 7.79
C TYR A 83 12.16 0.33 7.14
N LEU A 84 11.78 -0.08 5.93
CA LEU A 84 12.52 -1.13 5.20
C LEU A 84 13.94 -0.70 4.88
N LEU A 85 14.18 0.54 4.44
CA LEU A 85 15.54 1.05 4.19
C LEU A 85 16.38 1.06 5.47
N GLU A 86 15.83 1.50 6.59
CA GLU A 86 16.49 1.53 7.90
C GLU A 86 16.80 0.12 8.43
N ASN A 87 16.06 -0.90 7.96
CA ASN A 87 16.30 -2.31 8.27
C ASN A 87 17.15 -3.03 7.22
N GLY A 88 17.86 -2.28 6.35
CA GLY A 88 18.90 -2.79 5.46
C GLY A 88 18.40 -3.29 4.10
N PHE A 89 17.14 -3.04 3.74
CA PHE A 89 16.67 -3.35 2.39
C PHE A 89 17.07 -2.24 1.42
N GLU A 90 17.69 -2.65 0.31
CA GLU A 90 18.02 -1.72 -0.77
C GLU A 90 16.77 -1.41 -1.63
N PRO A 91 16.62 -0.19 -2.17
CA PRO A 91 15.49 0.16 -3.03
C PRO A 91 15.24 -0.82 -4.18
N GLY A 92 16.33 -1.33 -4.79
CA GLY A 92 16.28 -2.31 -5.88
C GLY A 92 15.78 -3.70 -5.48
N ASN A 93 15.53 -3.93 -4.19
CA ASN A 93 15.01 -5.18 -3.65
C ASN A 93 13.58 -5.02 -3.09
N ILE A 94 13.02 -3.82 -3.09
CA ILE A 94 11.66 -3.55 -2.59
C ILE A 94 10.67 -3.65 -3.75
N LEU A 95 9.79 -4.66 -3.71
CA LEU A 95 8.62 -4.78 -4.56
C LEU A 95 7.44 -4.10 -3.87
N VAL A 96 6.92 -3.03 -4.44
CA VAL A 96 5.76 -2.32 -3.89
C VAL A 96 4.49 -2.95 -4.44
N TYR A 97 3.61 -3.42 -3.56
CA TYR A 97 2.36 -4.08 -3.94
C TYR A 97 1.16 -3.31 -3.38
N GLY A 98 0.19 -3.00 -4.23
CA GLY A 98 -1.03 -2.33 -3.81
C GLY A 98 -2.29 -3.02 -4.31
N ARG A 99 -3.19 -3.39 -3.39
CA ARG A 99 -4.48 -3.98 -3.72
C ARG A 99 -5.62 -3.00 -3.49
N SER A 100 -6.46 -2.80 -4.51
CA SER A 100 -7.64 -1.91 -4.44
C SER A 100 -7.23 -0.50 -3.95
N ILE A 101 -7.74 -0.01 -2.80
CA ILE A 101 -7.36 1.30 -2.24
C ILE A 101 -5.85 1.39 -1.98
N GLY A 102 -5.19 0.29 -1.63
CA GLY A 102 -3.75 0.22 -1.46
C GLY A 102 -2.98 0.53 -2.73
N SER A 103 -3.58 0.39 -3.92
CA SER A 103 -2.96 0.82 -5.17
C SER A 103 -2.66 2.32 -5.19
N GLY A 104 -3.48 3.13 -4.52
CA GLY A 104 -3.26 4.57 -4.39
C GLY A 104 -1.99 4.92 -3.60
N VAL A 105 -1.73 4.16 -2.54
CA VAL A 105 -0.51 4.30 -1.73
C VAL A 105 0.69 3.74 -2.48
N ALA A 106 0.55 2.56 -3.08
CA ALA A 106 1.62 1.91 -3.83
C ALA A 106 2.14 2.77 -4.99
N VAL A 107 1.22 3.37 -5.78
CA VAL A 107 1.57 4.29 -6.86
C VAL A 107 2.26 5.54 -6.33
N GLU A 108 1.79 6.11 -5.22
CA GLU A 108 2.43 7.27 -4.57
C GLU A 108 3.88 6.97 -4.21
N ILE A 109 4.13 5.85 -3.53
CA ILE A 109 5.48 5.45 -3.12
C ILE A 109 6.37 5.20 -4.34
N ALA A 110 5.92 4.44 -5.32
CA ALA A 110 6.71 4.13 -6.51
C ALA A 110 6.96 5.35 -7.42
N ALA A 111 6.09 6.39 -7.38
CA ALA A 111 6.30 7.63 -8.11
C ALA A 111 7.37 8.53 -7.48
N HIS A 112 7.58 8.44 -6.16
CA HIS A 112 8.52 9.29 -5.43
C HIS A 112 9.81 8.58 -5.03
N HIS A 113 9.82 7.24 -4.98
CA HIS A 113 10.97 6.46 -4.53
C HIS A 113 11.36 5.39 -5.55
N PRO A 114 12.66 5.07 -5.67
CA PRO A 114 13.09 3.92 -6.44
C PRO A 114 12.60 2.62 -5.78
N CYS A 115 12.20 1.66 -6.61
CA CYS A 115 11.81 0.33 -6.17
C CYS A 115 12.11 -0.70 -7.27
N LYS A 116 12.15 -1.99 -6.91
CA LYS A 116 12.38 -3.10 -7.84
C LYS A 116 11.27 -3.22 -8.87
N GLY A 117 10.03 -2.98 -8.44
CA GLY A 117 8.84 -3.04 -9.28
C GLY A 117 7.58 -2.64 -8.51
N LEU A 118 6.52 -2.36 -9.24
CA LEU A 118 5.20 -2.01 -8.73
C LEU A 118 4.17 -3.05 -9.20
N ILE A 119 3.45 -3.65 -8.28
CA ILE A 119 2.38 -4.61 -8.56
C ILE A 119 1.06 -4.00 -8.10
N LEU A 120 0.11 -3.91 -9.00
CA LEU A 120 -1.20 -3.31 -8.76
C LEU A 120 -2.30 -4.34 -9.01
N GLU A 121 -2.97 -4.76 -7.93
CA GLU A 121 -4.08 -5.71 -7.97
C GLU A 121 -5.41 -4.96 -7.86
N SER A 122 -6.27 -5.13 -8.87
CA SER A 122 -7.57 -4.43 -8.99
C SER A 122 -7.45 -2.92 -8.74
N PRO A 123 -6.50 -2.23 -9.41
CA PRO A 123 -6.32 -0.81 -9.22
C PRO A 123 -7.48 -0.01 -9.85
N PHE A 124 -7.57 1.25 -9.47
CA PHE A 124 -8.50 2.22 -10.05
C PHE A 124 -7.70 3.43 -10.60
N ALA A 125 -8.27 4.11 -11.60
CA ALA A 125 -7.66 5.32 -12.17
C ALA A 125 -7.69 6.48 -11.15
N SER A 126 -8.84 6.69 -10.50
CA SER A 126 -9.04 7.57 -9.35
C SER A 126 -10.25 7.10 -8.54
N LEU A 127 -10.34 7.51 -7.26
CA LEU A 127 -11.56 7.20 -6.48
C LEU A 127 -12.80 7.86 -7.08
N ALA A 128 -12.66 9.02 -7.69
CA ALA A 128 -13.77 9.70 -8.38
C ALA A 128 -14.28 8.89 -9.58
N SER A 129 -13.37 8.30 -10.38
CA SER A 129 -13.76 7.43 -11.51
C SER A 129 -14.44 6.16 -11.02
N LEU A 130 -13.92 5.53 -9.98
CA LEU A 130 -14.50 4.32 -9.38
C LEU A 130 -15.91 4.58 -8.83
N ALA A 131 -16.13 5.74 -8.20
CA ALA A 131 -17.44 6.14 -7.70
C ALA A 131 -18.48 6.32 -8.81
N ASN A 132 -18.08 6.97 -9.91
CA ASN A 132 -18.95 7.17 -11.07
C ASN A 132 -19.31 5.85 -11.76
N GLU A 133 -18.42 4.87 -11.74
CA GLU A 133 -18.62 3.59 -12.43
C GLU A 133 -19.49 2.61 -11.64
N LYS A 134 -19.31 2.54 -10.32
CA LYS A 134 -19.96 1.52 -9.47
C LYS A 134 -21.15 2.02 -8.64
N LEU A 135 -21.24 3.33 -8.36
CA LEU A 135 -22.24 3.89 -7.46
C LEU A 135 -22.76 5.27 -7.94
N PRO A 136 -23.43 5.36 -9.11
CA PRO A 136 -23.86 6.66 -9.66
C PRO A 136 -24.86 7.43 -8.79
N PHE A 137 -25.45 6.79 -7.75
CA PHE A 137 -26.49 7.39 -6.90
C PHE A 137 -26.19 7.43 -5.40
N PHE A 138 -25.05 6.88 -4.92
CA PHE A 138 -24.74 6.80 -3.48
C PHE A 138 -23.45 7.53 -3.12
N PHE A 139 -23.56 8.66 -2.40
CA PHE A 139 -22.52 9.40 -1.68
C PHE A 139 -21.33 9.97 -2.46
N PRO A 140 -21.55 10.95 -3.35
CA PRO A 140 -20.43 11.67 -3.99
C PRO A 140 -19.47 12.36 -3.02
N SER A 141 -19.94 12.76 -1.82
CA SER A 141 -19.15 13.57 -0.88
C SER A 141 -17.97 12.83 -0.25
N LEU A 142 -18.08 11.53 -0.01
CA LEU A 142 -16.98 10.74 0.56
C LEU A 142 -15.86 10.53 -0.48
N TYR A 143 -16.21 10.34 -1.73
CA TYR A 143 -15.28 10.14 -2.84
C TYR A 143 -14.66 11.45 -3.34
N LEU A 144 -15.35 12.59 -3.19
CA LEU A 144 -14.81 13.91 -3.52
C LEU A 144 -13.74 14.38 -2.51
N ARG A 145 -13.70 13.80 -1.31
CA ARG A 145 -12.72 14.13 -0.27
C ARG A 145 -11.36 13.49 -0.50
N TYR A 146 -11.33 12.32 -1.15
CA TYR A 146 -10.12 11.54 -1.43
C TYR A 146 -10.04 11.25 -2.92
N ARG A 147 -9.02 11.77 -3.58
CA ARG A 147 -8.88 11.65 -5.04
C ARG A 147 -8.14 10.38 -5.43
N PHE A 148 -7.05 10.07 -4.74
CA PHE A 148 -6.13 8.98 -5.11
C PHE A 148 -5.94 8.92 -6.63
N ASP A 149 -5.41 10.01 -7.21
CA ASP A 149 -5.28 10.16 -8.65
C ASP A 149 -4.10 9.32 -9.17
N ASN A 150 -4.34 8.03 -9.32
CA ASN A 150 -3.33 7.07 -9.77
C ASN A 150 -2.93 7.31 -11.23
N LEU A 151 -3.88 7.76 -12.06
CA LEU A 151 -3.62 7.98 -13.49
C LEU A 151 -2.56 9.05 -13.73
N GLN A 152 -2.58 10.14 -12.94
CA GLN A 152 -1.56 11.18 -13.04
C GLN A 152 -0.21 10.72 -12.47
N LYS A 153 -0.22 10.00 -11.36
CA LYS A 153 0.99 9.60 -10.65
C LYS A 153 1.75 8.48 -11.33
N ILE A 154 1.06 7.54 -12.00
CA ILE A 154 1.69 6.41 -12.66
C ILE A 154 2.69 6.83 -13.74
N ALA A 155 2.51 8.01 -14.34
CA ALA A 155 3.44 8.59 -15.32
C ALA A 155 4.83 8.92 -14.72
N HIS A 156 4.93 9.04 -13.40
CA HIS A 156 6.18 9.33 -12.68
C HIS A 156 6.89 8.07 -12.17
N VAL A 157 6.23 6.91 -12.23
CA VAL A 157 6.81 5.62 -11.83
C VAL A 157 7.90 5.22 -12.83
N LYS A 158 9.09 4.90 -12.31
CA LYS A 158 10.28 4.57 -13.12
C LYS A 158 10.64 3.08 -13.11
N CYS A 159 10.02 2.30 -12.23
CA CYS A 159 10.23 0.86 -12.15
C CYS A 159 9.24 0.11 -13.07
N PRO A 160 9.48 -1.19 -13.36
CA PRO A 160 8.51 -2.03 -14.04
C PRO A 160 7.17 -2.09 -13.29
N VAL A 161 6.04 -2.08 -14.02
CA VAL A 161 4.70 -2.13 -13.45
C VAL A 161 3.94 -3.34 -13.97
N ILE A 162 3.32 -4.09 -13.04
CA ILE A 162 2.43 -5.21 -13.34
C ILE A 162 1.02 -4.87 -12.87
N PHE A 163 0.04 -5.06 -13.74
CA PHE A 163 -1.38 -4.93 -13.44
C PHE A 163 -2.02 -6.31 -13.37
N LEU A 164 -2.69 -6.59 -12.24
CA LEU A 164 -3.50 -7.78 -12.03
C LEU A 164 -4.97 -7.33 -11.90
N HIS A 165 -5.81 -7.76 -12.81
CA HIS A 165 -7.22 -7.38 -12.81
C HIS A 165 -8.08 -8.59 -13.20
N GLY A 166 -9.16 -8.84 -12.45
CA GLY A 166 -10.13 -9.87 -12.80
C GLY A 166 -10.85 -9.50 -14.10
N SER A 167 -11.00 -10.46 -15.01
CA SER A 167 -11.96 -10.35 -16.11
C SER A 167 -13.37 -10.48 -15.52
N ALA A 168 -14.25 -9.52 -15.81
CA ALA A 168 -15.67 -9.64 -15.52
C ALA A 168 -16.33 -10.69 -16.41
#